data_18d8227f4c7aca2b459d11c19bc7802d
#
_entry.id   18d8227f4c7aca2b459d11c19bc7802d
#
_cell.length_a   1.000
_cell.length_b   1.000
_cell.length_c   1.000
_cell.angle_alpha   90.00
_cell.angle_beta   90.00
_cell.angle_gamma   90.00
#
_symmetry.space_group_name_H-M   'P 1'
#
loop_
_entity.id
_entity.type
_entity.pdbx_description
1 polymer ?
#
loop_
_entity_poly.entity_id
_entity_poly.type
_entity_poly.pdbx_seq_one_letter_code
_entity_poly.pdbx_strand_id
1 'polypeptide(L)'
;MGSEMCIRDRDIQGKKLFKLSEKYYVTDHGFAAALLGERQQNIDGILENIVYIEFLRHGYDVSVGRIKNYEIDFICRKNKRKVYVQVCFQLNSPETQEREFRPLKLIDDNFEKIVISMDDFDFSRDGIKHLNMIKFLKEFI
;
A
#
# COMPACT_ATOMS: atom_id res chain seq x y z
N MET A 1 15.34 -17.60 -3.55
CA MET A 1 14.31 -16.74 -3.12
C MET A 1 13.00 -17.49 -2.98
N GLY A 2 12.39 -17.55 -1.91
CA GLY A 2 11.14 -18.29 -1.78
C GLY A 2 9.95 -17.50 -2.30
N SER A 3 8.81 -17.79 -1.74
CA SER A 3 7.57 -17.13 -2.09
C SER A 3 7.40 -15.79 -1.36
N GLU A 4 8.39 -15.40 -0.60
CA GLU A 4 8.33 -14.18 0.19
C GLU A 4 9.35 -13.16 -0.28
N MET A 5 8.98 -11.90 -0.17
CA MET A 5 9.89 -10.80 -0.44
C MET A 5 9.78 -9.78 0.66
N CYS A 6 10.90 -9.18 1.01
CA CYS A 6 10.94 -8.13 2.02
C CYS A 6 11.12 -6.79 1.32
N ILE A 7 10.27 -5.84 1.64
CA ILE A 7 10.33 -4.51 1.05
C ILE A 7 11.46 -3.72 1.69
N ARG A 8 12.24 -3.05 0.86
CA ARG A 8 13.28 -2.16 1.34
C ARG A 8 12.63 -0.91 1.94
N ASP A 9 13.08 -0.54 3.11
CA ASP A 9 12.61 0.66 3.77
C ASP A 9 13.33 1.89 3.24
N ARG A 10 12.57 2.89 2.87
CA ARG A 10 13.10 4.15 2.37
C ARG A 10 12.65 5.32 3.21
N ASP A 11 12.60 5.10 4.46
CA ASP A 11 12.19 6.12 5.38
C ASP A 11 13.21 7.25 5.45
N ILE A 12 12.71 8.43 5.50
CA ILE A 12 13.51 9.63 5.65
C ILE A 12 14.17 9.74 7.02
N GLN A 13 13.70 8.99 7.98
CA GLN A 13 14.20 9.06 9.35
C GLN A 13 15.05 7.88 9.74
N GLY A 14 15.53 7.14 8.78
CA GLY A 14 16.34 5.98 9.08
C GLY A 14 15.55 4.88 9.74
N LYS A 15 14.49 4.51 9.11
CA LYS A 15 13.55 3.53 9.60
C LYS A 15 14.22 2.24 10.03
N LYS A 16 13.72 1.67 11.10
CA LYS A 16 14.27 0.45 11.65
C LYS A 16 14.05 -0.73 10.75
N LEU A 17 15.11 -1.47 10.50
CA LEU A 17 15.05 -2.63 9.62
C LEU A 17 14.12 -3.72 10.12
N PHE A 18 13.97 -3.85 11.43
CA PHE A 18 13.11 -4.91 11.94
C PHE A 18 11.66 -4.72 11.52
N LYS A 19 11.26 -3.50 11.21
CA LYS A 19 9.91 -3.26 10.71
C LYS A 19 9.71 -3.87 9.34
N LEU A 20 10.76 -3.93 8.55
CA LEU A 20 10.70 -4.60 7.25
C LEU A 20 10.41 -6.08 7.41
N SER A 21 11.01 -6.70 8.39
CA SER A 21 10.82 -8.13 8.58
C SER A 21 9.40 -8.49 8.94
N GLU A 22 8.64 -7.53 9.41
CA GLU A 22 7.23 -7.74 9.69
C GLU A 22 6.36 -7.61 8.46
N LYS A 23 6.91 -7.07 7.39
CA LYS A 23 6.18 -6.86 6.15
C LYS A 23 6.71 -7.78 5.05
N TYR A 24 6.60 -9.06 5.28
CA TYR A 24 6.88 -10.03 4.24
C TYR A 24 5.66 -10.22 3.37
N TYR A 25 5.89 -10.26 2.08
CA TYR A 25 4.81 -10.36 1.11
C TYR A 25 4.93 -11.69 0.37
N VAL A 26 3.86 -12.45 0.42
CA VAL A 26 3.81 -13.77 -0.19
C VAL A 26 3.47 -13.60 -1.66
N THR A 27 4.30 -14.17 -2.53
CA THR A 27 4.20 -13.93 -3.97
C THR A 27 3.63 -15.11 -4.75
N ASP A 28 3.23 -16.19 -4.08
CA ASP A 28 2.74 -17.36 -4.76
C ASP A 28 1.66 -18.07 -3.94
N HIS A 29 1.70 -19.40 -3.92
CA HIS A 29 0.66 -20.20 -3.29
C HIS A 29 0.48 -19.94 -1.80
N GLY A 30 1.50 -19.42 -1.13
CA GLY A 30 1.37 -19.05 0.27
C GLY A 30 0.31 -17.98 0.47
N PHE A 31 0.07 -17.18 -0.55
CA PHE A 31 -0.98 -16.17 -0.50
C PHE A 31 -2.35 -16.80 -0.29
N ALA A 32 -2.68 -17.83 -1.05
CA ALA A 32 -3.95 -18.50 -0.92
C ALA A 32 -4.11 -19.16 0.45
N ALA A 33 -3.04 -19.78 0.94
CA ALA A 33 -3.06 -20.38 2.26
C ALA A 33 -3.27 -19.35 3.35
N ALA A 34 -2.60 -18.21 3.23
CA ALA A 34 -2.76 -17.11 4.19
C ALA A 34 -4.19 -16.59 4.17
N LEU A 35 -4.75 -16.43 2.99
CA LEU A 35 -6.11 -15.94 2.84
C LEU A 35 -7.12 -16.86 3.51
N LEU A 36 -6.96 -18.15 3.34
CA LEU A 36 -7.90 -19.14 3.85
C LEU A 36 -7.71 -19.40 5.34
N GLY A 37 -6.49 -19.30 5.83
CA GLY A 37 -6.18 -19.62 7.21
C GLY A 37 -6.17 -18.45 8.17
N GLU A 38 -6.26 -17.24 7.65
CA GLU A 38 -6.09 -16.07 8.48
C GLU A 38 -7.41 -15.50 8.99
N ARG A 39 -7.29 -14.80 10.09
CA ARG A 39 -8.40 -14.07 10.65
C ARG A 39 -8.63 -12.80 9.84
N GLN A 40 -9.83 -12.27 10.00
CA GLN A 40 -10.22 -11.04 9.35
C GLN A 40 -9.23 -9.89 9.57
N GLN A 41 -8.49 -9.95 10.65
CA GLN A 41 -7.51 -8.92 10.99
C GLN A 41 -6.37 -8.81 9.99
N ASN A 42 -6.17 -9.84 9.17
CA ASN A 42 -5.07 -9.84 8.20
C ASN A 42 -5.50 -9.47 6.79
N ILE A 43 -6.74 -9.05 6.61
CA ILE A 43 -7.23 -8.71 5.29
C ILE A 43 -6.44 -7.54 4.71
N ASP A 44 -6.14 -6.53 5.53
CA ASP A 44 -5.35 -5.39 5.05
C ASP A 44 -3.98 -5.86 4.54
N GLY A 45 -3.33 -6.74 5.28
CA GLY A 45 -2.04 -7.28 4.85
C GLY A 45 -2.11 -8.06 3.54
N ILE A 46 -3.19 -8.79 3.34
CA ILE A 46 -3.41 -9.52 2.10
C ILE A 46 -3.58 -8.55 0.93
N LEU A 47 -4.35 -7.50 1.13
CA LEU A 47 -4.57 -6.50 0.10
C LEU A 47 -3.29 -5.73 -0.20
N GLU A 48 -2.51 -5.40 0.83
CA GLU A 48 -1.19 -4.79 0.63
C GLU A 48 -0.32 -5.71 -0.23
N ASN A 49 -0.35 -7.01 0.05
CA ASN A 49 0.44 -7.96 -0.72
C ASN A 49 0.05 -7.96 -2.20
N ILE A 50 -1.23 -7.91 -2.49
CA ILE A 50 -1.72 -7.85 -3.87
C ILE A 50 -1.19 -6.60 -4.56
N VAL A 51 -1.29 -5.46 -3.91
CA VAL A 51 -0.86 -4.19 -4.48
C VAL A 51 0.65 -4.20 -4.70
N TYR A 52 1.39 -4.71 -3.73
CA TYR A 52 2.85 -4.81 -3.81
C TYR A 52 3.26 -5.63 -5.03
N ILE A 53 2.68 -6.81 -5.19
CA ILE A 53 3.01 -7.69 -6.30
C ILE A 53 2.67 -7.03 -7.64
N GLU A 54 1.54 -6.35 -7.69
CA GLU A 54 1.12 -5.72 -8.93
C GLU A 54 2.09 -4.62 -9.36
N PHE A 55 2.53 -3.77 -8.43
CA PHE A 55 3.54 -2.76 -8.76
C PHE A 55 4.85 -3.40 -9.20
N LEU A 56 5.28 -4.46 -8.52
CA LEU A 56 6.51 -5.17 -8.91
C LEU A 56 6.39 -5.73 -10.33
N ARG A 57 5.27 -6.32 -10.65
CA ARG A 57 5.05 -6.92 -11.98
C ARG A 57 5.15 -5.88 -13.08
N HIS A 58 4.85 -4.63 -12.77
CA HIS A 58 4.92 -3.54 -13.73
C HIS A 58 6.25 -2.79 -13.67
N GLY A 59 7.22 -3.34 -12.98
CA GLY A 59 8.58 -2.82 -12.99
C GLY A 59 8.85 -1.67 -12.03
N TYR A 60 7.98 -1.44 -11.07
CA TYR A 60 8.20 -0.39 -10.08
C TYR A 60 9.17 -0.86 -9.00
N ASP A 61 9.96 0.08 -8.50
CA ASP A 61 10.73 -0.09 -7.28
C ASP A 61 9.81 0.31 -6.13
N VAL A 62 9.55 -0.61 -5.21
CA VAL A 62 8.58 -0.43 -4.14
C VAL A 62 9.29 -0.41 -2.80
N SER A 63 8.97 0.59 -1.99
CA SER A 63 9.52 0.71 -0.64
C SER A 63 8.42 1.16 0.32
N VAL A 64 8.69 0.96 1.60
CA VAL A 64 7.81 1.47 2.67
C VAL A 64 8.28 2.88 2.99
N GLY A 65 7.34 3.77 3.24
CA GLY A 65 7.67 5.14 3.57
C GLY A 65 7.23 5.52 4.97
N ARG A 66 7.65 6.70 5.37
CA ARG A 66 7.22 7.26 6.64
C ARG A 66 7.27 8.78 6.55
N ILE A 67 6.25 9.41 7.07
CA ILE A 67 6.25 10.87 7.20
C ILE A 67 5.82 11.22 8.62
N LYS A 68 6.66 11.95 9.33
CA LYS A 68 6.46 12.25 10.75
C LYS A 68 6.25 10.93 11.50
N ASN A 69 5.12 10.79 12.18
CA ASN A 69 4.83 9.57 12.95
C ASN A 69 4.00 8.57 12.16
N TYR A 70 3.76 8.84 10.88
CA TYR A 70 2.87 8.01 10.07
C TYR A 70 3.65 7.16 9.09
N GLU A 71 3.19 5.95 8.89
CA GLU A 71 3.74 5.05 7.90
C GLU A 71 2.97 5.20 6.59
N ILE A 72 3.70 5.18 5.49
CA ILE A 72 3.10 5.12 4.16
C ILE A 72 3.31 3.69 3.67
N ASP A 73 2.24 3.02 3.31
CA ASP A 73 2.34 1.62 2.96
C ASP A 73 3.36 1.38 1.86
N PHE A 74 3.25 2.14 0.77
CA PHE A 74 4.22 2.00 -0.32
C PHE A 74 4.58 3.33 -0.95
N ILE A 75 5.84 3.42 -1.34
CA ILE A 75 6.32 4.46 -2.25
C ILE A 75 6.82 3.72 -3.48
N CYS A 76 6.16 3.95 -4.61
CA CYS A 76 6.41 3.20 -5.84
C CYS A 76 7.03 4.12 -6.86
N ARG A 77 8.21 3.75 -7.38
CA ARG A 77 8.94 4.55 -8.34
C ARG A 77 9.22 3.76 -9.60
N LYS A 78 9.03 4.42 -10.73
CA LYS A 78 9.42 3.86 -12.02
C LYS A 78 9.76 5.01 -12.96
N ASN A 79 10.99 5.06 -13.40
CA ASN A 79 11.49 6.18 -14.19
C ASN A 79 11.27 7.50 -13.44
N LYS A 80 10.53 8.43 -14.02
CA LYS A 80 10.22 9.71 -13.37
C LYS A 80 8.91 9.70 -12.62
N ARG A 81 8.18 8.60 -12.64
CA ARG A 81 6.90 8.48 -11.95
C ARG A 81 7.12 8.03 -10.52
N LYS A 82 6.39 8.63 -9.62
CA LYS A 82 6.42 8.27 -8.21
C LYS A 82 4.99 8.33 -7.68
N VAL A 83 4.59 7.30 -6.96
CA VAL A 83 3.23 7.18 -6.42
C VAL A 83 3.32 6.80 -4.96
N TYR A 84 2.58 7.51 -4.12
CA TYR A 84 2.42 7.17 -2.71
C TYR A 84 1.11 6.41 -2.57
N VAL A 85 1.15 5.28 -1.88
CA VAL A 85 0.02 4.36 -1.84
C VAL A 85 -0.31 3.96 -0.41
N GLN A 86 -1.59 4.03 -0.05
CA GLN A 86 -2.14 3.45 1.16
C GLN A 86 -3.16 2.40 0.76
N VAL A 87 -3.24 1.32 1.50
CA VAL A 87 -4.13 0.20 1.18
C VAL A 87 -4.92 -0.18 2.43
N CYS A 88 -6.23 -0.32 2.28
CA CYS A 88 -7.07 -0.80 3.39
C CYS A 88 -8.25 -1.58 2.83
N PHE A 89 -8.95 -2.29 3.70
CA PHE A 89 -10.10 -3.07 3.27
C PHE A 89 -11.28 -2.16 2.94
N GLN A 90 -11.70 -1.33 3.89
CA GLN A 90 -12.86 -0.46 3.72
C GLN A 90 -12.65 0.88 4.41
N LEU A 91 -13.21 1.91 3.81
CA LEU A 91 -13.19 3.28 4.33
C LEU A 91 -14.55 3.63 4.94
N ASN A 92 -15.11 2.71 5.72
CA ASN A 92 -16.49 2.81 6.16
C ASN A 92 -16.72 3.67 7.40
N SER A 93 -15.67 4.25 7.97
CA SER A 93 -15.82 5.14 9.11
C SER A 93 -14.96 6.38 8.96
N PRO A 94 -15.37 7.51 9.54
CA PRO A 94 -14.54 8.72 9.49
C PRO A 94 -13.15 8.50 10.09
N GLU A 95 -13.03 7.68 11.12
CA GLU A 95 -11.73 7.41 11.74
C GLU A 95 -10.80 6.68 10.77
N THR A 96 -11.33 5.68 10.07
CA THR A 96 -10.53 4.94 9.10
C THR A 96 -10.13 5.85 7.95
N GLN A 97 -11.06 6.67 7.46
CA GLN A 97 -10.76 7.60 6.39
C GLN A 97 -9.64 8.56 6.81
N GLU A 98 -9.73 9.11 8.00
CA GLU A 98 -8.71 10.01 8.48
C GLU A 98 -7.36 9.30 8.61
N ARG A 99 -7.35 8.09 9.14
CA ARG A 99 -6.14 7.32 9.32
C ARG A 99 -5.42 7.04 7.99
N GLU A 100 -6.18 6.74 6.95
CA GLU A 100 -5.59 6.40 5.66
C GLU A 100 -5.21 7.62 4.84
N PHE A 101 -6.00 8.69 4.90
CA PHE A 101 -5.74 9.87 4.10
C PHE A 101 -4.74 10.83 4.72
N ARG A 102 -4.72 10.93 6.05
CA ARG A 102 -3.86 11.92 6.71
C ARG A 102 -2.38 11.79 6.36
N PRO A 103 -1.78 10.60 6.37
CA PRO A 103 -0.36 10.51 6.03
C PRO A 103 -0.06 11.07 4.65
N LEU A 104 -0.92 10.81 3.68
CA LEU A 104 -0.75 11.29 2.32
C LEU A 104 -0.91 12.81 2.24
N LYS A 105 -1.81 13.37 3.04
CA LYS A 105 -2.02 14.83 3.06
C LYS A 105 -0.82 15.58 3.61
N LEU A 106 -0.01 14.93 4.42
CA LEU A 106 1.18 15.55 5.01
C LEU A 106 2.35 15.60 4.03
N ILE A 107 2.28 14.88 2.92
CA ILE A 107 3.34 14.88 1.93
C ILE A 107 3.19 16.11 1.06
N ASP A 108 4.20 16.97 1.12
CA ASP A 108 4.15 18.26 0.42
C ASP A 108 4.95 18.17 -0.88
N ASP A 109 4.38 17.47 -1.85
CA ASP A 109 4.95 17.41 -3.20
C ASP A 109 3.82 17.16 -4.20
N ASN A 110 4.17 17.17 -5.49
CA ASN A 110 3.19 17.07 -6.56
C ASN A 110 3.04 15.65 -7.12
N PHE A 111 3.67 14.67 -6.47
CA PHE A 111 3.56 13.31 -6.95
C PHE A 111 2.19 12.71 -6.61
N GLU A 112 1.81 11.72 -7.36
CA GLU A 112 0.52 11.08 -7.25
C GLU A 112 0.35 10.39 -5.89
N LYS A 113 -0.84 10.53 -5.31
CA LYS A 113 -1.17 9.95 -4.01
C LYS A 113 -2.47 9.21 -4.15
N ILE A 114 -2.49 7.92 -3.77
CA ILE A 114 -3.69 7.11 -3.90
C ILE A 114 -3.96 6.30 -2.64
N VAL A 115 -5.25 6.09 -2.39
CA VAL A 115 -5.74 5.14 -1.40
C VAL A 115 -6.50 4.07 -2.15
N ILE A 116 -6.19 2.82 -1.88
CA ILE A 116 -6.84 1.67 -2.53
C ILE A 116 -7.64 0.91 -1.48
N SER A 117 -8.89 0.63 -1.77
CA SER A 117 -9.74 -0.17 -0.88
C SER A 117 -10.71 -1.01 -1.71
N MET A 118 -11.53 -1.79 -1.02
CA MET A 118 -12.55 -2.61 -1.68
C MET A 118 -13.87 -1.85 -1.87
N ASP A 119 -13.93 -0.59 -1.46
CA ASP A 119 -15.16 0.19 -1.58
C ASP A 119 -15.44 0.56 -3.04
N ASP A 120 -16.71 0.53 -3.39
CA ASP A 120 -17.15 0.99 -4.71
C ASP A 120 -17.39 2.49 -4.74
N PHE A 121 -17.65 3.10 -3.60
CA PHE A 121 -17.84 4.53 -3.50
C PHE A 121 -16.49 5.25 -3.64
N ASP A 122 -16.49 6.37 -4.34
CA ASP A 122 -15.27 7.14 -4.55
C ASP A 122 -15.05 8.12 -3.40
N PHE A 123 -14.03 7.87 -2.60
CA PHE A 123 -13.67 8.71 -1.46
C PHE A 123 -12.58 9.74 -1.80
N SER A 124 -12.26 9.93 -3.06
CA SER A 124 -11.21 10.88 -3.47
C SER A 124 -11.44 12.26 -2.89
N ARG A 125 -10.37 12.87 -2.38
CA ARG A 125 -10.45 14.20 -1.78
C ARG A 125 -9.07 14.78 -1.58
N ASP A 126 -9.00 16.11 -1.48
CA ASP A 126 -7.76 16.82 -1.16
C ASP A 126 -6.60 16.47 -2.08
N GLY A 127 -6.90 16.22 -3.35
CA GLY A 127 -5.87 15.84 -4.31
C GLY A 127 -5.40 14.40 -4.20
N ILE A 128 -6.00 13.62 -3.33
CA ILE A 128 -5.68 12.20 -3.15
C ILE A 128 -6.75 11.38 -3.84
N LYS A 129 -6.32 10.49 -4.71
CA LYS A 129 -7.23 9.66 -5.49
C LYS A 129 -7.59 8.42 -4.68
N HIS A 130 -8.85 8.03 -4.71
CA HIS A 130 -9.28 6.74 -4.17
C HIS A 130 -9.61 5.81 -5.32
N LEU A 131 -9.14 4.57 -5.22
CA LEU A 131 -9.38 3.55 -6.23
C LEU A 131 -9.93 2.30 -5.58
N ASN A 132 -10.93 1.72 -6.21
CA ASN A 132 -11.35 0.36 -5.88
C ASN A 132 -10.26 -0.61 -6.32
N MET A 133 -10.01 -1.65 -5.52
CA MET A 133 -8.95 -2.62 -5.78
C MET A 133 -9.06 -3.25 -7.17
N ILE A 134 -10.27 -3.62 -7.58
CA ILE A 134 -10.47 -4.27 -8.87
C ILE A 134 -10.15 -3.31 -10.01
N LYS A 135 -10.57 -2.05 -9.88
CA LYS A 135 -10.22 -1.03 -10.86
C LYS A 135 -8.72 -0.81 -10.93
N PHE A 136 -8.08 -0.75 -9.79
CA PHE A 136 -6.64 -0.61 -9.74
C PHE A 136 -5.95 -1.72 -10.53
N LEU A 137 -6.35 -2.96 -10.29
CA LEU A 137 -5.74 -4.11 -10.95
C LEU A 137 -5.97 -4.13 -12.45
N LYS A 138 -7.08 -3.56 -12.91
CA LYS A 138 -7.43 -3.59 -14.33
C LYS A 138 -6.86 -2.42 -15.11
N GLU A 139 -6.77 -1.25 -14.50
CA GLU A 139 -6.64 -0.02 -15.28
C GLU A 139 -5.51 0.91 -14.86
N PHE A 140 -5.08 0.83 -13.60
CA PHE A 140 -4.23 1.90 -13.08
C PHE A 140 -2.81 1.85 -13.62
N ILE A 141 -2.22 0.67 -13.69
CA ILE A 141 -0.82 0.53 -14.09
C ILE A 141 -0.70 0.13 -15.53
#